data_5fbe80c45662fc9382802a13cc9e94b6
#
_entry.id   5fbe80c45662fc9382802a13cc9e94b6
#
_cell.length_a   1.000
_cell.length_b   1.000
_cell.length_c   1.000
_cell.angle_alpha   90.00
_cell.angle_beta   90.00
_cell.angle_gamma   90.00
#
_symmetry.space_group_name_H-M   'P 1'
#
loop_
_entity.id
_entity.type
_entity.pdbx_description
1 polymer ?
#
loop_
_entity_poly.entity_id
_entity_poly.type
_entity_poly.pdbx_seq_one_letter_code
_entity_poly.pdbx_strand_id
1 'polypeptide(L)'
;MIPRRDDVLIVGAGSAGCVLAERISADPACQVTLLETGGTVRPEPGWVLPIGVDSTVARQHRTTLTQNPARSADIVRGRVLGGSGAINGGYFCRAWPSDFDAWAVPGWAWSDVLPHYRAIETDHDFGGAEHGSSGGAEHGSSGGAEHGSSGGAEHGSAGPVPVRRISEFAASSQAFRDAAGARYPWVDDLNAAAGMRPGLGAVPLNIDDTGHRHGPGEVYLAAARGRDNLTVLTGTRVLRLLFDGARAVGVRCLGPDGPVDRYADRIVLCAGAIESAHLLMLSGIGPAAQLRGVGVPVVADLPVGVACADHPEWVVPTTWPADPGRPPLELLLTTEQLEIRPYTWGFAAMTGGAAGGSDPVHLGISLMRPRAQGRVLLVSDDPDVRPTIEHRYDSDPADVAALQVGYELCRDLFGDAVIDGEPAWSTAQHLSATAPIGADGDERAVLDPRCRVRGIDGLWVADGAALPGITGRGPHATVVMLAHRAARFIVS
;
A
#
# COMPACT_ATOMS: atom_id res chain seq x y z
N MET A 1 -12.59 28.46 28.23
CA MET A 1 -11.31 27.72 28.14
C MET A 1 -10.91 27.69 26.65
N ILE A 2 -9.73 28.21 26.33
CA ILE A 2 -9.17 28.04 24.96
C ILE A 2 -8.95 26.54 24.79
N PRO A 3 -9.51 25.87 23.72
CA PRO A 3 -9.29 24.44 23.52
C PRO A 3 -7.79 24.18 23.39
N ARG A 4 -7.33 23.08 24.01
CA ARG A 4 -5.94 22.64 23.89
C ARG A 4 -5.66 22.45 22.39
N ARG A 5 -4.59 23.07 21.91
CA ARG A 5 -4.16 22.97 20.52
C ARG A 5 -2.95 22.03 20.47
N ASP A 6 -3.00 21.04 19.60
CA ASP A 6 -1.87 20.17 19.32
C ASP A 6 -0.90 20.85 18.34
N ASP A 7 0.38 20.45 18.34
CA ASP A 7 1.31 20.91 17.31
C ASP A 7 1.04 20.22 15.99
N VAL A 8 0.79 18.89 16.05
CA VAL A 8 0.48 18.07 14.88
C VAL A 8 -0.68 17.12 15.16
N LEU A 9 -1.66 17.13 14.26
CA LEU A 9 -2.79 16.22 14.27
C LEU A 9 -2.75 15.35 13.02
N ILE A 10 -2.67 14.02 13.22
CA ILE A 10 -2.58 13.02 12.17
C ILE A 10 -3.92 12.31 12.04
N VAL A 11 -4.49 12.29 10.84
CA VAL A 11 -5.80 11.69 10.53
C VAL A 11 -5.60 10.35 9.85
N GLY A 12 -5.90 9.26 10.56
CA GLY A 12 -5.74 7.87 10.12
C GLY A 12 -4.49 7.21 10.69
N ALA A 13 -4.67 6.19 11.53
CA ALA A 13 -3.60 5.38 12.09
C ALA A 13 -3.31 4.14 11.23
N GLY A 14 -3.30 4.31 9.90
CA GLY A 14 -2.80 3.33 8.95
C GLY A 14 -1.27 3.26 8.93
N SER A 15 -0.71 2.56 7.94
CA SER A 15 0.74 2.39 7.81
C SER A 15 1.48 3.72 7.87
N ALA A 16 1.05 4.72 7.11
CA ALA A 16 1.68 6.04 7.06
C ALA A 16 1.53 6.83 8.36
N GLY A 17 0.30 6.88 8.90
CA GLY A 17 0.03 7.66 10.12
C GLY A 17 0.79 7.15 11.34
N CYS A 18 0.97 5.84 11.46
CA CYS A 18 1.75 5.23 12.55
C CYS A 18 3.24 5.58 12.45
N VAL A 19 3.80 5.60 11.24
CA VAL A 19 5.17 6.06 10.99
C VAL A 19 5.35 7.52 11.39
N LEU A 20 4.43 8.38 10.94
CA LEU A 20 4.48 9.81 11.26
C LEU A 20 4.33 10.06 12.76
N ALA A 21 3.40 9.38 13.42
CA ALA A 21 3.18 9.51 14.86
C ALA A 21 4.45 9.19 15.65
N GLU A 22 5.11 8.08 15.33
CA GLU A 22 6.39 7.72 15.96
C GLU A 22 7.49 8.73 15.67
N ARG A 23 7.68 9.10 14.39
CA ARG A 23 8.79 9.95 13.95
C ARG A 23 8.66 11.39 14.49
N ILE A 24 7.44 11.94 14.51
CA ILE A 24 7.21 13.32 14.95
C ILE A 24 7.21 13.41 16.47
N SER A 25 6.61 12.44 17.18
CA SER A 25 6.63 12.43 18.65
C SER A 25 7.99 12.05 19.25
N ALA A 26 9.00 11.73 18.44
CA ALA A 26 10.38 11.56 18.91
C ALA A 26 10.96 12.87 19.47
N ASP A 27 10.47 14.03 19.04
CA ASP A 27 10.71 15.29 19.70
C ASP A 27 9.70 15.48 20.84
N PRO A 28 10.14 15.43 22.12
CA PRO A 28 9.22 15.54 23.26
C PRO A 28 8.55 16.92 23.37
N ALA A 29 9.06 17.93 22.68
CA ALA A 29 8.45 19.26 22.65
C ALA A 29 7.24 19.34 21.70
N CYS A 30 7.11 18.40 20.75
CA CYS A 30 6.04 18.36 19.77
C CYS A 30 4.85 17.53 20.30
N GLN A 31 3.69 18.15 20.51
CA GLN A 31 2.46 17.46 20.90
C GLN A 31 1.76 16.86 19.69
N VAL A 32 1.61 15.54 19.66
CA VAL A 32 1.05 14.80 18.54
C VAL A 32 -0.23 14.09 18.94
N THR A 33 -1.30 14.28 18.16
CA THR A 33 -2.53 13.50 18.27
C THR A 33 -2.74 12.68 16.99
N LEU A 34 -2.89 11.37 17.15
CA LEU A 34 -3.20 10.41 16.09
C LEU A 34 -4.64 9.93 16.21
N LEU A 35 -5.44 10.13 15.16
CA LEU A 35 -6.85 9.75 15.11
C LEU A 35 -7.05 8.49 14.26
N GLU A 36 -7.88 7.54 14.74
CA GLU A 36 -8.25 6.33 14.03
C GLU A 36 -9.75 6.06 14.16
N THR A 37 -10.39 5.79 13.02
CA THR A 37 -11.83 5.47 12.98
C THR A 37 -12.12 4.08 13.57
N GLY A 38 -11.21 3.13 13.38
CA GLY A 38 -11.33 1.77 13.86
C GLY A 38 -10.90 1.61 15.31
N GLY A 39 -10.91 0.35 15.75
CA GLY A 39 -10.52 -0.04 17.10
C GLY A 39 -9.04 -0.41 17.23
N THR A 40 -8.71 -0.93 18.42
CA THR A 40 -7.37 -1.40 18.77
C THR A 40 -7.18 -2.91 18.58
N VAL A 41 -8.28 -3.66 18.37
CA VAL A 41 -8.23 -5.12 18.21
C VAL A 41 -7.47 -5.44 16.94
N ARG A 42 -6.34 -6.12 17.10
CA ARG A 42 -5.54 -6.59 15.96
C ARG A 42 -6.07 -7.92 15.45
N PRO A 43 -5.92 -8.22 14.15
CA PRO A 43 -6.14 -9.57 13.65
C PRO A 43 -5.24 -10.56 14.40
N GLU A 44 -5.78 -11.76 14.71
CA GLU A 44 -4.97 -12.85 15.22
C GLU A 44 -3.88 -13.24 14.21
N PRO A 45 -2.70 -13.68 14.69
CA PRO A 45 -1.68 -14.24 13.81
C PRO A 45 -2.26 -15.38 12.97
N GLY A 46 -1.82 -15.47 11.73
CA GLY A 46 -2.28 -16.51 10.81
C GLY A 46 -2.22 -16.03 9.35
N TRP A 47 -2.43 -16.97 8.46
CA TRP A 47 -2.30 -16.74 7.02
C TRP A 47 -3.60 -16.27 6.36
N VAL A 48 -4.75 -16.45 7.04
CA VAL A 48 -6.03 -15.93 6.56
C VAL A 48 -5.99 -14.40 6.57
N LEU A 49 -6.34 -13.80 5.45
CA LEU A 49 -6.49 -12.35 5.35
C LEU A 49 -7.82 -11.95 5.99
N PRO A 50 -7.84 -11.08 7.01
CA PRO A 50 -9.06 -10.71 7.72
C PRO A 50 -9.87 -9.66 6.94
N ILE A 51 -10.17 -9.95 5.67
CA ILE A 51 -10.81 -9.04 4.72
C ILE A 51 -12.19 -9.53 4.23
N GLY A 52 -12.69 -10.64 4.78
CA GLY A 52 -14.02 -11.16 4.46
C GLY A 52 -15.14 -10.14 4.78
N VAL A 53 -16.35 -10.43 4.28
CA VAL A 53 -17.51 -9.52 4.39
C VAL A 53 -17.91 -9.20 5.83
N ASP A 54 -17.66 -10.12 6.75
CA ASP A 54 -17.98 -9.98 8.18
C ASP A 54 -16.80 -9.43 9.02
N SER A 55 -15.72 -8.99 8.37
CA SER A 55 -14.54 -8.48 9.07
C SER A 55 -14.86 -7.20 9.85
N THR A 56 -14.56 -7.20 11.16
CA THR A 56 -14.70 -6.03 12.03
C THR A 56 -13.53 -5.07 11.94
N VAL A 57 -12.40 -5.53 11.36
CA VAL A 57 -11.14 -4.76 11.21
C VAL A 57 -10.93 -4.22 9.80
N ALA A 58 -11.89 -4.46 8.91
CA ALA A 58 -11.85 -4.01 7.53
C ALA A 58 -13.08 -3.22 7.12
N ARG A 59 -12.93 -2.40 6.10
CA ARG A 59 -14.00 -1.65 5.45
C ARG A 59 -13.96 -1.96 3.96
N GLN A 60 -15.11 -2.34 3.40
CA GLN A 60 -15.27 -2.60 1.99
C GLN A 60 -15.79 -1.36 1.27
N HIS A 61 -15.25 -1.08 0.08
CA HIS A 61 -15.71 -0.02 -0.82
C HIS A 61 -16.09 -0.65 -2.15
N ARG A 62 -17.35 -0.56 -2.51
CA ARG A 62 -17.81 -1.01 -3.82
C ARG A 62 -17.17 -0.16 -4.92
N THR A 63 -16.62 -0.80 -5.94
CA THR A 63 -15.97 -0.14 -7.06
C THR A 63 -16.38 -0.76 -8.39
N THR A 64 -16.27 0.01 -9.47
CA THR A 64 -16.42 -0.46 -10.85
C THR A 64 -15.02 -0.69 -11.45
N LEU A 65 -14.73 -1.93 -11.86
CA LEU A 65 -13.45 -2.30 -12.46
C LEU A 65 -13.39 -1.92 -13.94
N THR A 66 -14.41 -2.35 -14.70
CA THR A 66 -14.54 -2.14 -16.16
C THR A 66 -15.87 -1.51 -16.50
N GLN A 67 -15.98 -0.89 -17.67
CA GLN A 67 -17.20 -0.20 -18.12
C GLN A 67 -17.95 -1.00 -19.21
N ASN A 68 -17.24 -1.78 -20.03
CA ASN A 68 -17.80 -2.46 -21.18
C ASN A 68 -17.37 -3.94 -21.27
N PRO A 69 -18.13 -4.89 -20.71
CA PRO A 69 -19.30 -4.71 -19.83
C PRO A 69 -18.88 -4.21 -18.45
N ALA A 70 -19.82 -3.57 -17.75
CA ALA A 70 -19.60 -3.10 -16.38
C ALA A 70 -19.37 -4.29 -15.44
N ARG A 71 -18.22 -4.31 -14.77
CA ARG A 71 -17.87 -5.29 -13.74
C ARG A 71 -17.55 -4.54 -12.46
N SER A 72 -17.93 -5.11 -11.34
CA SER A 72 -17.70 -4.49 -10.03
C SER A 72 -17.00 -5.47 -9.10
N ALA A 73 -16.25 -4.92 -8.15
CA ALA A 73 -15.65 -5.64 -7.05
C ALA A 73 -15.67 -4.78 -5.79
N ASP A 74 -15.22 -5.34 -4.68
CA ASP A 74 -15.01 -4.58 -3.46
C ASP A 74 -13.50 -4.37 -3.24
N ILE A 75 -13.11 -3.11 -3.01
CA ILE A 75 -11.80 -2.78 -2.46
C ILE A 75 -11.90 -2.80 -0.95
N VAL A 76 -10.99 -3.52 -0.31
CA VAL A 76 -10.95 -3.66 1.13
C VAL A 76 -9.84 -2.81 1.73
N ARG A 77 -10.16 -2.05 2.78
CA ARG A 77 -9.21 -1.22 3.51
C ARG A 77 -9.30 -1.51 5.01
N GLY A 78 -8.14 -1.47 5.68
CA GLY A 78 -8.10 -1.66 7.12
C GLY A 78 -8.82 -0.54 7.87
N ARG A 79 -9.58 -0.93 8.90
CA ARG A 79 -10.28 -0.03 9.84
C ARG A 79 -9.88 -0.44 11.26
N VAL A 80 -8.63 -0.26 11.58
CA VAL A 80 -7.98 -0.71 12.80
C VAL A 80 -6.62 -0.02 12.92
N LEU A 81 -6.02 0.04 14.11
CA LEU A 81 -4.63 0.49 14.25
C LEU A 81 -3.72 -0.32 13.33
N GLY A 82 -2.94 0.37 12.51
CA GLY A 82 -2.12 -0.19 11.43
C GLY A 82 -2.80 -0.16 10.06
N GLY A 83 -4.11 0.08 10.01
CA GLY A 83 -4.87 0.20 8.77
C GLY A 83 -4.71 -1.03 7.86
N SER A 84 -4.56 -0.81 6.55
CA SER A 84 -4.38 -1.90 5.57
C SER A 84 -3.08 -2.68 5.78
N GLY A 85 -2.04 -2.10 6.42
CA GLY A 85 -0.82 -2.81 6.78
C GLY A 85 -1.01 -3.89 7.86
N ALA A 86 -2.11 -3.82 8.63
CA ALA A 86 -2.46 -4.84 9.61
C ALA A 86 -3.22 -6.04 9.01
N ILE A 87 -3.74 -5.92 7.79
CA ILE A 87 -4.65 -6.90 7.17
C ILE A 87 -4.19 -7.40 5.79
N ASN A 88 -3.07 -6.90 5.26
CA ASN A 88 -2.54 -7.27 3.93
C ASN A 88 -1.82 -8.63 3.93
N GLY A 89 -1.39 -9.07 2.74
CA GLY A 89 -0.63 -10.32 2.56
C GLY A 89 0.85 -10.24 2.96
N GLY A 90 1.31 -9.13 3.54
CA GLY A 90 2.70 -8.99 3.98
C GLY A 90 3.72 -8.72 2.87
N TYR A 91 3.29 -8.56 1.64
CA TYR A 91 4.15 -8.18 0.53
C TYR A 91 4.84 -6.84 0.79
N PHE A 92 6.19 -6.85 0.86
CA PHE A 92 6.99 -5.66 1.22
C PHE A 92 8.08 -5.37 0.19
N CYS A 93 7.69 -5.39 -1.09
CA CYS A 93 8.60 -5.00 -2.18
C CYS A 93 8.67 -3.49 -2.32
N ARG A 94 9.86 -3.00 -2.64
CA ARG A 94 10.11 -1.59 -2.96
C ARG A 94 9.67 -1.26 -4.38
N ALA A 95 9.27 -0.02 -4.62
CA ALA A 95 9.11 0.52 -5.97
C ALA A 95 10.44 0.48 -6.74
N TRP A 96 10.36 0.51 -8.06
CA TRP A 96 11.54 0.51 -8.91
C TRP A 96 12.16 1.91 -9.01
N PRO A 97 13.49 2.04 -9.19
CA PRO A 97 14.13 3.33 -9.45
C PRO A 97 13.47 4.09 -10.59
N SER A 98 13.11 3.39 -11.68
CA SER A 98 12.43 3.96 -12.84
C SER A 98 11.03 4.53 -12.55
N ASP A 99 10.38 4.16 -11.44
CA ASP A 99 9.12 4.77 -11.04
C ASP A 99 9.36 6.22 -10.58
N PHE A 100 10.41 6.44 -9.79
CA PHE A 100 10.81 7.77 -9.32
C PHE A 100 11.30 8.66 -10.45
N ASP A 101 12.05 8.09 -11.40
CA ASP A 101 12.49 8.81 -12.60
C ASP A 101 11.29 9.26 -13.45
N ALA A 102 10.28 8.39 -13.61
CA ALA A 102 9.05 8.69 -14.33
C ALA A 102 8.17 9.74 -13.64
N TRP A 103 8.19 9.80 -12.30
CA TRP A 103 7.47 10.81 -11.55
C TRP A 103 8.08 12.20 -11.69
N ALA A 104 9.38 12.29 -11.90
CA ALA A 104 10.12 13.54 -12.14
C ALA A 104 9.85 14.63 -11.08
N VAL A 105 9.59 14.24 -9.83
CA VAL A 105 9.32 15.17 -8.72
C VAL A 105 10.64 15.59 -8.08
N PRO A 106 10.94 16.88 -7.95
CA PRO A 106 12.17 17.36 -7.33
C PRO A 106 12.36 16.82 -5.91
N GLY A 107 13.54 16.27 -5.63
CA GLY A 107 13.88 15.68 -4.33
C GLY A 107 13.29 14.28 -4.10
N TRP A 108 12.71 13.62 -5.11
CA TRP A 108 12.17 12.26 -5.03
C TRP A 108 12.88 11.28 -5.99
N ALA A 109 14.12 11.56 -6.39
CA ALA A 109 14.91 10.60 -7.15
C ALA A 109 15.23 9.35 -6.30
N TRP A 110 15.60 8.25 -6.94
CA TRP A 110 15.95 7.01 -6.22
C TRP A 110 17.02 7.24 -5.15
N SER A 111 18.05 8.04 -5.44
CA SER A 111 19.09 8.42 -4.48
C SER A 111 18.56 9.18 -3.26
N ASP A 112 17.46 9.91 -3.40
CA ASP A 112 16.83 10.64 -2.31
C ASP A 112 15.99 9.73 -1.40
N VAL A 113 15.39 8.68 -1.97
CA VAL A 113 14.42 7.82 -1.27
C VAL A 113 15.04 6.53 -0.73
N LEU A 114 16.10 6.00 -1.35
CA LEU A 114 16.79 4.79 -0.89
C LEU A 114 17.24 4.83 0.58
N PRO A 115 17.80 5.94 1.09
CA PRO A 115 18.11 6.06 2.52
C PRO A 115 16.89 5.89 3.43
N HIS A 116 15.70 6.29 2.97
CA HIS A 116 14.45 6.12 3.71
C HIS A 116 13.94 4.69 3.64
N TYR A 117 14.07 3.99 2.50
CA TYR A 117 13.77 2.55 2.43
C TYR A 117 14.66 1.75 3.39
N ARG A 118 15.96 2.05 3.43
CA ARG A 118 16.88 1.41 4.37
C ARG A 118 16.52 1.68 5.84
N ALA A 119 16.10 2.90 6.14
CA ALA A 119 15.77 3.31 7.51
C ALA A 119 14.46 2.69 8.04
N ILE A 120 13.57 2.19 7.18
CA ILE A 120 12.30 1.61 7.62
C ILE A 120 12.37 0.09 7.84
N GLU A 121 13.41 -0.59 7.35
CA GLU A 121 13.47 -2.06 7.37
C GLU A 121 14.68 -2.61 8.10
N THR A 122 14.53 -3.80 8.64
CA THR A 122 15.60 -4.76 8.95
C THR A 122 15.42 -5.94 8.01
N ASP A 123 16.25 -6.01 6.96
CA ASP A 123 16.22 -7.15 6.04
C ASP A 123 17.11 -8.27 6.61
N HIS A 124 16.50 -9.38 6.98
CA HIS A 124 17.17 -10.51 7.63
C HIS A 124 18.03 -11.34 6.68
N ASP A 125 17.77 -11.24 5.37
CA ASP A 125 18.48 -12.02 4.36
C ASP A 125 19.64 -11.23 3.74
N PHE A 126 19.50 -9.90 3.60
CA PHE A 126 20.46 -9.03 2.88
C PHE A 126 20.92 -7.82 3.68
N GLY A 127 20.46 -7.62 4.89
CA GLY A 127 20.75 -6.43 5.72
C GLY A 127 22.15 -6.36 6.35
N GLY A 128 23.06 -7.31 6.06
CA GLY A 128 24.49 -7.21 6.35
C GLY A 128 24.90 -7.04 7.82
N ALA A 129 24.23 -7.68 8.78
CA ALA A 129 24.84 -8.04 10.04
C ALA A 129 25.63 -9.33 9.80
N GLU A 130 26.94 -9.30 10.00
CA GLU A 130 27.77 -10.50 9.97
C GLU A 130 27.08 -11.60 10.78
N HIS A 131 26.63 -12.66 10.12
CA HIS A 131 26.18 -13.86 10.81
C HIS A 131 27.39 -14.42 11.55
N GLY A 132 27.43 -14.19 12.84
CA GLY A 132 28.37 -14.83 13.71
C GLY A 132 28.24 -16.34 13.52
N SER A 133 29.27 -16.93 12.93
CA SER A 133 29.39 -18.35 12.69
C SER A 133 29.26 -19.12 13.99
N SER A 134 28.13 -19.76 14.21
CA SER A 134 28.02 -20.83 15.22
C SER A 134 27.73 -22.14 14.51
N GLY A 135 28.82 -22.92 14.33
CA GLY A 135 28.77 -24.37 14.35
C GLY A 135 28.51 -25.12 13.03
N GLY A 136 29.58 -25.45 12.30
CA GLY A 136 29.93 -26.78 11.87
C GLY A 136 29.06 -27.60 10.93
N ALA A 137 29.48 -27.73 9.65
CA ALA A 137 29.78 -29.03 9.03
C ALA A 137 30.37 -28.78 7.64
N GLU A 138 31.63 -29.21 7.47
CA GLU A 138 32.29 -29.27 6.16
C GLU A 138 31.61 -30.29 5.24
N HIS A 139 31.21 -29.86 4.05
CA HIS A 139 31.25 -30.71 2.87
C HIS A 139 31.66 -29.86 1.66
N GLY A 140 32.86 -30.15 1.21
CA GLY A 140 33.42 -29.53 0.03
C GLY A 140 32.75 -29.98 -1.26
N SER A 141 32.59 -29.05 -2.18
CA SER A 141 32.77 -29.26 -3.62
C SER A 141 32.99 -27.93 -4.33
N SER A 142 33.95 -27.97 -5.18
CA SER A 142 34.59 -26.95 -5.99
C SER A 142 33.68 -26.15 -6.93
N GLY A 143 33.99 -24.86 -7.07
CA GLY A 143 33.76 -24.10 -8.30
C GLY A 143 32.50 -23.24 -8.33
N GLY A 144 32.56 -22.02 -7.80
CA GLY A 144 31.54 -21.01 -8.00
C GLY A 144 32.18 -19.62 -7.89
N ALA A 145 31.96 -18.81 -8.89
CA ALA A 145 32.42 -17.43 -8.97
C ALA A 145 32.04 -16.64 -7.70
N GLU A 146 33.02 -15.95 -7.15
CA GLU A 146 32.81 -14.99 -6.07
C GLU A 146 31.88 -13.86 -6.55
N HIS A 147 30.60 -13.94 -6.23
CA HIS A 147 29.72 -12.78 -6.27
C HIS A 147 29.87 -12.04 -4.96
N GLY A 148 30.66 -10.98 -4.99
CA GLY A 148 30.80 -10.06 -3.88
C GLY A 148 29.44 -9.57 -3.39
N SER A 149 29.14 -9.79 -2.11
CA SER A 149 27.93 -9.35 -1.45
C SER A 149 27.90 -7.82 -1.35
N SER A 150 27.32 -7.14 -2.35
CA SER A 150 27.00 -5.70 -2.29
C SER A 150 25.71 -5.43 -1.48
N GLY A 151 25.10 -6.44 -0.88
CA GLY A 151 23.79 -6.36 -0.22
C GLY A 151 23.69 -5.31 0.89
N GLY A 152 24.72 -5.12 1.70
CA GLY A 152 24.70 -4.16 2.81
C GLY A 152 24.59 -2.68 2.41
N ALA A 153 24.86 -2.34 1.14
CA ALA A 153 24.70 -0.96 0.66
C ALA A 153 23.25 -0.60 0.31
N GLU A 154 22.43 -1.58 -0.06
CA GLU A 154 21.05 -1.37 -0.52
C GLU A 154 19.99 -1.62 0.56
N HIS A 155 20.30 -2.44 1.59
CA HIS A 155 19.34 -2.85 2.62
C HIS A 155 19.57 -2.20 3.97
N GLY A 156 18.49 -2.12 4.77
CA GLY A 156 18.52 -1.71 6.15
C GLY A 156 18.78 -2.90 7.09
N SER A 157 19.52 -2.62 8.20
CA SER A 157 19.82 -3.61 9.25
C SER A 157 19.29 -3.21 10.63
N ALA A 158 18.63 -2.06 10.75
CA ALA A 158 18.21 -1.49 12.03
C ALA A 158 16.86 -0.75 11.97
N GLY A 159 16.13 -0.85 10.86
CA GLY A 159 14.80 -0.28 10.76
C GLY A 159 13.75 -1.14 11.46
N PRO A 160 12.59 -0.57 11.79
CA PRO A 160 11.61 -1.25 12.65
C PRO A 160 10.82 -2.38 11.96
N VAL A 161 10.74 -2.39 10.61
CA VAL A 161 9.98 -3.43 9.90
C VAL A 161 10.90 -4.60 9.54
N PRO A 162 10.73 -5.79 10.13
CA PRO A 162 11.47 -6.99 9.73
C PRO A 162 11.01 -7.44 8.34
N VAL A 163 11.97 -7.74 7.48
CA VAL A 163 11.73 -8.24 6.12
C VAL A 163 12.52 -9.54 5.94
N ARG A 164 11.86 -10.55 5.37
CA ARG A 164 12.47 -11.86 5.13
C ARG A 164 11.82 -12.54 3.92
N ARG A 165 12.43 -13.60 3.44
CA ARG A 165 11.95 -14.41 2.34
C ARG A 165 11.74 -15.85 2.77
N ILE A 166 10.79 -16.52 2.13
CA ILE A 166 10.56 -17.96 2.34
C ILE A 166 11.61 -18.73 1.55
N SER A 167 12.21 -19.75 2.15
CA SER A 167 13.16 -20.65 1.50
C SER A 167 12.57 -22.00 1.12
N GLU A 168 11.57 -22.48 1.85
CA GLU A 168 10.82 -23.70 1.55
C GLU A 168 9.45 -23.32 1.02
N PHE A 169 9.13 -23.72 -0.20
CA PHE A 169 7.94 -23.31 -0.92
C PHE A 169 6.82 -24.33 -0.83
N ALA A 170 5.57 -23.88 -0.84
CA ALA A 170 4.39 -24.71 -1.05
C ALA A 170 4.48 -25.49 -2.36
N ALA A 171 3.75 -26.60 -2.47
CA ALA A 171 3.78 -27.44 -3.66
C ALA A 171 3.36 -26.69 -4.94
N SER A 172 2.37 -25.78 -4.84
CA SER A 172 1.96 -24.90 -5.94
C SER A 172 3.07 -23.93 -6.35
N SER A 173 3.73 -23.30 -5.36
CA SER A 173 4.85 -22.39 -5.59
C SER A 173 6.05 -23.13 -6.20
N GLN A 174 6.33 -24.36 -5.77
CA GLN A 174 7.41 -25.18 -6.33
C GLN A 174 7.11 -25.55 -7.79
N ALA A 175 5.89 -25.98 -8.10
CA ALA A 175 5.48 -26.29 -9.47
C ALA A 175 5.59 -25.05 -10.38
N PHE A 176 5.18 -23.90 -9.88
CA PHE A 176 5.36 -22.61 -10.58
C PHE A 176 6.83 -22.31 -10.84
N ARG A 177 7.69 -22.44 -9.81
CA ARG A 177 9.13 -22.20 -9.90
C ARG A 177 9.79 -23.09 -10.94
N ASP A 178 9.48 -24.39 -10.93
CA ASP A 178 10.11 -25.36 -11.82
C ASP A 178 9.72 -25.08 -13.28
N ALA A 179 8.46 -24.77 -13.55
CA ALA A 179 8.00 -24.46 -14.90
C ALA A 179 8.51 -23.10 -15.40
N ALA A 180 8.39 -22.04 -14.61
CA ALA A 180 8.83 -20.71 -15.00
C ALA A 180 10.37 -20.58 -15.05
N GLY A 181 11.08 -21.31 -14.18
CA GLY A 181 12.55 -21.31 -14.10
C GLY A 181 13.25 -21.86 -15.34
N ALA A 182 12.56 -22.65 -16.16
CA ALA A 182 13.08 -23.08 -17.45
C ALA A 182 13.28 -21.92 -18.45
N ARG A 183 12.58 -20.80 -18.26
CA ARG A 183 12.56 -19.65 -19.17
C ARG A 183 13.02 -18.35 -18.55
N TYR A 184 12.81 -18.17 -17.27
CA TYR A 184 13.13 -16.94 -16.54
C TYR A 184 14.22 -17.16 -15.49
N PRO A 185 15.23 -16.29 -15.40
CA PRO A 185 16.28 -16.43 -14.40
C PRO A 185 15.71 -16.24 -12.98
N TRP A 186 16.36 -16.92 -12.03
CA TRP A 186 16.14 -16.63 -10.62
C TRP A 186 16.73 -15.27 -10.26
N VAL A 187 16.01 -14.51 -9.47
CA VAL A 187 16.41 -13.22 -8.91
C VAL A 187 16.46 -13.40 -7.39
N ASP A 188 17.67 -13.37 -6.84
CA ASP A 188 17.90 -13.65 -5.42
C ASP A 188 17.23 -12.59 -4.54
N ASP A 189 17.24 -11.34 -4.99
CA ASP A 189 16.68 -10.22 -4.25
C ASP A 189 15.85 -9.28 -5.11
N LEU A 190 14.53 -9.32 -4.92
CA LEU A 190 13.57 -8.47 -5.62
C LEU A 190 13.59 -7.00 -5.16
N ASN A 191 14.24 -6.70 -4.03
CA ASN A 191 14.34 -5.34 -3.48
C ASN A 191 15.65 -4.63 -3.82
N ALA A 192 16.66 -5.35 -4.33
CA ALA A 192 17.88 -4.73 -4.84
C ALA A 192 17.66 -4.11 -6.21
N ALA A 193 18.35 -3.01 -6.53
CA ALA A 193 18.26 -2.38 -7.85
C ALA A 193 18.61 -3.35 -8.99
N ALA A 194 19.60 -4.24 -8.80
CA ALA A 194 19.97 -5.29 -9.74
C ALA A 194 18.89 -6.36 -9.92
N GLY A 195 17.98 -6.54 -8.93
CA GLY A 195 16.86 -7.47 -8.96
C GLY A 195 15.59 -6.92 -9.62
N MET A 196 15.58 -5.63 -9.95
CA MET A 196 14.44 -4.95 -10.58
C MET A 196 14.44 -5.16 -12.10
N ARG A 197 14.33 -6.44 -12.50
CA ARG A 197 14.37 -6.93 -13.88
C ARG A 197 13.41 -8.11 -14.06
N PRO A 198 13.09 -8.51 -15.29
CA PRO A 198 12.35 -9.76 -15.54
C PRO A 198 13.05 -10.97 -14.89
N GLY A 199 12.26 -11.78 -14.19
CA GLY A 199 12.76 -12.97 -13.51
C GLY A 199 11.84 -13.44 -12.41
N LEU A 200 12.19 -14.55 -11.81
CA LEU A 200 11.46 -15.26 -10.77
C LEU A 200 12.15 -15.08 -9.43
N GLY A 201 11.44 -14.70 -8.39
CA GLY A 201 12.06 -14.50 -7.07
C GLY A 201 11.11 -14.73 -5.90
N ALA A 202 11.71 -14.97 -4.73
CA ALA A 202 10.97 -15.04 -3.48
C ALA A 202 10.50 -13.64 -3.04
N VAL A 203 9.24 -13.58 -2.60
CA VAL A 203 8.63 -12.30 -2.17
C VAL A 203 9.23 -11.85 -0.83
N PRO A 204 9.77 -10.62 -0.74
CA PRO A 204 10.07 -10.01 0.55
C PRO A 204 8.79 -9.82 1.36
N LEU A 205 8.74 -10.39 2.55
CA LEU A 205 7.57 -10.40 3.42
C LEU A 205 7.87 -9.74 4.77
N ASN A 206 6.90 -8.98 5.29
CA ASN A 206 6.92 -8.51 6.68
C ASN A 206 5.99 -9.35 7.59
N ILE A 207 5.91 -10.63 7.33
CA ILE A 207 5.19 -11.65 8.10
C ILE A 207 6.20 -12.71 8.55
N ASP A 208 6.12 -13.14 9.82
CA ASP A 208 6.97 -14.22 10.33
C ASP A 208 6.38 -15.63 10.10
N ASP A 209 7.09 -16.68 10.55
CA ASP A 209 6.70 -18.09 10.35
C ASP A 209 5.39 -18.47 11.04
N THR A 210 4.93 -17.67 11.99
CA THR A 210 3.66 -17.88 12.69
C THR A 210 2.47 -17.21 12.01
N GLY A 211 2.72 -16.47 10.92
CA GLY A 211 1.71 -15.65 10.26
C GLY A 211 1.45 -14.32 10.95
N HIS A 212 2.33 -13.92 11.88
CA HIS A 212 2.25 -12.62 12.53
C HIS A 212 2.77 -11.52 11.61
N ARG A 213 1.93 -10.50 11.39
CA ARG A 213 2.25 -9.34 10.53
C ARG A 213 2.93 -8.25 11.33
N HIS A 214 4.19 -7.98 11.04
CA HIS A 214 4.96 -6.88 11.60
C HIS A 214 4.69 -5.58 10.82
N GLY A 215 3.42 -5.20 10.76
CA GLY A 215 3.01 -4.00 10.05
C GLY A 215 3.43 -2.71 10.79
N PRO A 216 3.50 -1.55 10.08
CA PRO A 216 3.89 -0.27 10.67
C PRO A 216 3.08 0.13 11.90
N GLY A 217 1.80 -0.22 11.96
CA GLY A 217 0.95 0.03 13.12
C GLY A 217 1.39 -0.67 14.39
N GLU A 218 2.07 -1.81 14.24
CA GLU A 218 2.63 -2.52 15.37
C GLU A 218 4.01 -1.97 15.74
N VAL A 219 4.94 -2.04 14.79
CA VAL A 219 6.36 -1.79 15.10
C VAL A 219 6.64 -0.33 15.46
N TYR A 220 5.99 0.63 14.79
CA TYR A 220 6.18 2.05 15.09
C TYR A 220 5.44 2.49 16.35
N LEU A 221 4.17 2.08 16.53
CA LEU A 221 3.44 2.47 17.76
C LEU A 221 3.99 1.77 19.01
N ALA A 222 4.56 0.56 18.88
CA ALA A 222 5.27 -0.06 19.99
C ALA A 222 6.50 0.76 20.42
N ALA A 223 7.29 1.27 19.47
CA ALA A 223 8.44 2.12 19.74
C ALA A 223 8.06 3.49 20.35
N ALA A 224 6.85 3.99 20.07
CA ALA A 224 6.34 5.24 20.62
C ALA A 224 5.55 5.06 21.93
N ARG A 225 5.37 3.82 22.42
CA ARG A 225 4.60 3.54 23.64
C ARG A 225 5.20 4.24 24.85
N GLY A 226 4.35 4.93 25.62
CA GLY A 226 4.74 5.62 26.84
C GLY A 226 5.32 7.03 26.60
N ARG A 227 5.29 7.55 25.39
CA ARG A 227 5.61 8.97 25.16
C ARG A 227 4.45 9.85 25.61
N ASP A 228 4.70 10.77 26.53
CA ASP A 228 3.68 11.67 27.11
C ASP A 228 3.14 12.69 26.11
N ASN A 229 3.90 12.95 25.03
CA ASN A 229 3.56 13.88 23.96
C ASN A 229 2.84 13.22 22.77
N LEU A 230 2.51 11.91 22.84
CA LEU A 230 1.73 11.22 21.83
C LEU A 230 0.39 10.75 22.40
N THR A 231 -0.71 11.25 21.82
CA THR A 231 -2.08 10.82 22.12
C THR A 231 -2.64 10.03 20.93
N VAL A 232 -3.07 8.79 21.15
CA VAL A 232 -3.72 7.95 20.13
C VAL A 232 -5.19 7.79 20.50
N LEU A 233 -6.08 8.22 19.60
CA LEU A 233 -7.53 8.17 19.79
C LEU A 233 -8.17 7.28 18.74
N THR A 234 -8.60 6.10 19.16
CA THR A 234 -9.37 5.15 18.33
C THR A 234 -10.88 5.40 18.44
N GLY A 235 -11.68 4.81 17.54
CA GLY A 235 -13.12 5.06 17.49
C GLY A 235 -13.46 6.52 17.16
N THR A 236 -12.50 7.27 16.59
CA THR A 236 -12.64 8.70 16.30
C THR A 236 -12.58 8.94 14.79
N ARG A 237 -13.73 9.23 14.20
CA ARG A 237 -13.85 9.48 12.75
C ARG A 237 -13.77 10.98 12.46
N VAL A 238 -12.87 11.39 11.58
CA VAL A 238 -12.84 12.75 11.05
C VAL A 238 -13.89 12.89 9.95
N LEU A 239 -14.68 13.96 10.04
CA LEU A 239 -15.79 14.23 9.12
C LEU A 239 -15.44 15.36 8.13
N ARG A 240 -14.75 16.41 8.61
CA ARG A 240 -14.35 17.58 7.82
C ARG A 240 -13.11 18.25 8.41
N LEU A 241 -12.39 18.96 7.57
CA LEU A 241 -11.38 19.93 7.97
C LEU A 241 -12.04 21.24 8.39
N LEU A 242 -11.41 21.96 9.31
CA LEU A 242 -11.81 23.30 9.76
C LEU A 242 -10.78 24.31 9.27
N PHE A 243 -11.27 25.44 8.74
CA PHE A 243 -10.43 26.47 8.13
C PHE A 243 -10.60 27.83 8.81
N ASP A 244 -9.50 28.60 8.80
CA ASP A 244 -9.47 30.05 9.01
C ASP A 244 -8.86 30.67 7.74
N GLY A 245 -9.70 31.21 6.86
CA GLY A 245 -9.31 31.60 5.51
C GLY A 245 -8.76 30.41 4.71
N ALA A 246 -7.54 30.54 4.21
CA ALA A 246 -6.84 29.48 3.47
C ALA A 246 -6.00 28.56 4.39
N ARG A 247 -6.10 28.69 5.71
CA ARG A 247 -5.36 27.87 6.65
C ARG A 247 -6.24 26.78 7.25
N ALA A 248 -5.81 25.54 7.19
CA ALA A 248 -6.40 24.46 7.98
C ALA A 248 -5.99 24.62 9.45
N VAL A 249 -6.97 24.67 10.36
CA VAL A 249 -6.76 24.95 11.80
C VAL A 249 -7.22 23.81 12.70
N GLY A 250 -7.93 22.82 12.16
CA GLY A 250 -8.47 21.72 12.94
C GLY A 250 -9.29 20.74 12.10
N VAL A 251 -9.93 19.83 12.80
CA VAL A 251 -10.85 18.84 12.22
C VAL A 251 -12.11 18.71 13.05
N ARG A 252 -13.24 18.48 12.41
CA ARG A 252 -14.47 18.02 13.06
C ARG A 252 -14.50 16.51 13.08
N CYS A 253 -14.65 15.94 14.26
CA CYS A 253 -14.66 14.49 14.48
C CYS A 253 -15.98 14.02 15.07
N LEU A 254 -16.27 12.75 14.86
CA LEU A 254 -17.25 11.97 15.62
C LEU A 254 -16.45 10.98 16.49
N GLY A 255 -16.40 11.22 17.78
CA GLY A 255 -15.81 10.34 18.77
C GLY A 255 -16.88 9.50 19.49
N PRO A 256 -16.46 8.65 20.45
CA PRO A 256 -17.39 7.83 21.24
C PRO A 256 -18.45 8.65 21.99
N ASP A 257 -18.10 9.87 22.42
CA ASP A 257 -18.97 10.77 23.17
C ASP A 257 -19.75 11.76 22.29
N GLY A 258 -19.67 11.61 20.97
CA GLY A 258 -20.33 12.46 19.98
C GLY A 258 -19.38 13.39 19.22
N PRO A 259 -19.94 14.42 18.53
CA PRO A 259 -19.16 15.35 17.72
C PRO A 259 -18.24 16.22 18.57
N VAL A 260 -17.00 16.40 18.10
CA VAL A 260 -15.98 17.24 18.76
C VAL A 260 -15.06 17.88 17.72
N ASP A 261 -14.72 19.15 17.92
CA ASP A 261 -13.73 19.85 17.11
C ASP A 261 -12.36 19.77 17.80
N ARG A 262 -11.32 19.43 17.03
CA ARG A 262 -9.92 19.38 17.48
C ARG A 262 -9.09 20.33 16.65
N TYR A 263 -8.21 21.07 17.31
CA TYR A 263 -7.41 22.11 16.69
C TYR A 263 -5.92 21.74 16.74
N ALA A 264 -5.21 22.05 15.67
CA ALA A 264 -3.77 21.85 15.58
C ALA A 264 -3.12 22.92 14.69
N ASP A 265 -1.80 23.08 14.84
CA ASP A 265 -1.03 23.95 13.97
C ASP A 265 -0.77 23.33 12.59
N ARG A 266 -0.63 22.01 12.57
CA ARG A 266 -0.38 21.19 11.38
C ARG A 266 -1.33 20.00 11.37
N ILE A 267 -1.96 19.76 10.23
CA ILE A 267 -2.88 18.65 10.02
C ILE A 267 -2.33 17.77 8.91
N VAL A 268 -2.22 16.47 9.15
CA VAL A 268 -1.68 15.51 8.18
C VAL A 268 -2.72 14.43 7.90
N LEU A 269 -3.15 14.32 6.65
CA LEU A 269 -4.05 13.27 6.22
C LEU A 269 -3.26 11.99 5.90
N CYS A 270 -3.64 10.91 6.56
CA CYS A 270 -3.09 9.56 6.41
C CYS A 270 -4.19 8.51 6.38
N ALA A 271 -5.40 8.89 5.92
CA ALA A 271 -6.57 8.03 5.88
C ALA A 271 -6.58 7.04 4.68
N GLY A 272 -5.52 7.05 3.86
CA GLY A 272 -5.35 6.23 2.66
C GLY A 272 -5.95 6.86 1.41
N ALA A 273 -5.62 6.30 0.25
CA ALA A 273 -5.93 6.91 -1.04
C ALA A 273 -7.42 7.22 -1.27
N ILE A 274 -8.32 6.46 -0.68
CA ILE A 274 -9.77 6.69 -0.83
C ILE A 274 -10.23 7.77 0.16
N GLU A 275 -10.00 7.56 1.44
CA GLU A 275 -10.60 8.39 2.48
C GLU A 275 -9.89 9.76 2.63
N SER A 276 -8.58 9.87 2.31
CA SER A 276 -7.90 11.17 2.26
C SER A 276 -8.45 12.06 1.14
N ALA A 277 -8.66 11.51 -0.06
CA ALA A 277 -9.29 12.24 -1.14
C ALA A 277 -10.75 12.60 -0.82
N HIS A 278 -11.51 11.66 -0.25
CA HIS A 278 -12.89 11.89 0.16
C HIS A 278 -12.98 13.04 1.19
N LEU A 279 -12.12 13.02 2.22
CA LEU A 279 -12.08 14.04 3.24
C LEU A 279 -11.67 15.44 2.69
N LEU A 280 -10.71 15.48 1.77
CA LEU A 280 -10.36 16.73 1.05
C LEU A 280 -11.59 17.29 0.33
N MET A 281 -12.27 16.47 -0.48
CA MET A 281 -13.44 16.89 -1.24
C MET A 281 -14.61 17.31 -0.34
N LEU A 282 -14.94 16.55 0.70
CA LEU A 282 -15.95 16.91 1.70
C LEU A 282 -15.65 18.25 2.40
N SER A 283 -14.38 18.64 2.45
CA SER A 283 -13.89 19.86 3.08
C SER A 283 -13.72 21.01 2.10
N GLY A 284 -14.17 20.86 0.85
CA GLY A 284 -14.13 21.92 -0.17
C GLY A 284 -12.83 22.01 -0.96
N ILE A 285 -11.94 21.02 -0.85
CA ILE A 285 -10.69 20.93 -1.63
C ILE A 285 -10.87 19.85 -2.70
N GLY A 286 -11.02 20.26 -3.95
CA GLY A 286 -11.28 19.34 -5.07
C GLY A 286 -11.78 20.07 -6.30
N PRO A 287 -12.19 19.35 -7.39
CA PRO A 287 -12.67 19.97 -8.60
C PRO A 287 -13.91 20.83 -8.35
N ALA A 288 -13.79 22.14 -8.58
CA ALA A 288 -14.82 23.13 -8.19
C ALA A 288 -16.22 22.83 -8.78
N ALA A 289 -16.27 22.32 -10.02
CA ALA A 289 -17.54 21.96 -10.66
C ALA A 289 -18.22 20.80 -9.94
N GLN A 290 -17.47 19.76 -9.57
CA GLN A 290 -17.97 18.60 -8.83
C GLN A 290 -18.46 19.00 -7.44
N LEU A 291 -17.64 19.77 -6.68
CA LEU A 291 -17.98 20.21 -5.33
C LEU A 291 -19.29 21.03 -5.30
N ARG A 292 -19.43 21.99 -6.23
CA ARG A 292 -20.67 22.78 -6.37
C ARG A 292 -21.88 21.90 -6.72
N GLY A 293 -21.66 20.87 -7.56
CA GLY A 293 -22.72 19.95 -7.99
C GLY A 293 -23.33 19.13 -6.85
N VAL A 294 -22.61 18.96 -5.74
CA VAL A 294 -23.05 18.26 -4.54
C VAL A 294 -23.25 19.19 -3.34
N GLY A 295 -23.23 20.52 -3.54
CA GLY A 295 -23.51 21.49 -2.49
C GLY A 295 -22.36 21.79 -1.53
N VAL A 296 -21.13 21.34 -1.84
CA VAL A 296 -19.93 21.63 -1.02
C VAL A 296 -19.32 22.99 -1.41
N PRO A 297 -19.15 23.92 -0.48
CA PRO A 297 -18.44 25.18 -0.73
C PRO A 297 -16.99 24.94 -1.14
N VAL A 298 -16.54 25.61 -2.21
CA VAL A 298 -15.16 25.47 -2.71
C VAL A 298 -14.20 26.29 -1.86
N VAL A 299 -13.22 25.64 -1.27
CA VAL A 299 -12.08 26.24 -0.56
C VAL A 299 -10.88 26.35 -1.51
N ALA A 300 -10.58 25.27 -2.24
CA ALA A 300 -9.54 25.26 -3.25
C ALA A 300 -9.95 24.35 -4.44
N ASP A 301 -9.76 24.89 -5.67
CA ASP A 301 -9.99 24.15 -6.91
C ASP A 301 -8.73 23.38 -7.27
N LEU A 302 -8.69 22.11 -6.87
CA LEU A 302 -7.55 21.20 -7.07
C LEU A 302 -8.04 19.86 -7.66
N PRO A 303 -7.21 19.13 -8.42
CA PRO A 303 -7.62 17.90 -9.11
C PRO A 303 -7.72 16.66 -8.22
N VAL A 304 -8.23 16.79 -6.99
CA VAL A 304 -8.41 15.66 -6.05
C VAL A 304 -9.38 14.63 -6.66
N GLY A 305 -8.94 13.38 -6.74
CA GLY A 305 -9.76 12.28 -7.23
C GLY A 305 -10.04 12.28 -8.73
N VAL A 306 -9.57 13.29 -9.49
CA VAL A 306 -9.73 13.37 -10.96
C VAL A 306 -9.09 12.17 -11.64
N ALA A 307 -7.95 11.74 -11.13
CA ALA A 307 -7.29 10.51 -11.51
C ALA A 307 -6.98 9.68 -10.26
N CYS A 308 -6.96 8.37 -10.42
CA CYS A 308 -6.33 7.43 -9.51
C CYS A 308 -5.74 6.28 -10.32
N ALA A 309 -4.77 5.59 -9.73
CA ALA A 309 -4.11 4.46 -10.36
C ALA A 309 -4.21 3.22 -9.46
N ASP A 310 -4.36 2.06 -10.09
CA ASP A 310 -4.35 0.75 -9.42
C ASP A 310 -3.83 -0.29 -10.41
N HIS A 311 -3.42 -1.46 -9.94
CA HIS A 311 -3.01 -2.57 -10.80
C HIS A 311 -4.23 -3.43 -11.16
N PRO A 312 -4.67 -3.42 -12.43
CA PRO A 312 -5.66 -4.39 -12.89
C PRO A 312 -5.07 -5.79 -12.81
N GLU A 313 -5.87 -6.72 -12.34
CA GLU A 313 -5.49 -8.11 -12.21
C GLU A 313 -6.50 -9.03 -12.90
N TRP A 314 -6.00 -10.02 -13.62
CA TRP A 314 -6.75 -11.18 -14.04
C TRP A 314 -6.41 -12.36 -13.14
N VAL A 315 -7.42 -13.07 -12.67
CA VAL A 315 -7.25 -14.30 -11.89
C VAL A 315 -7.67 -15.50 -12.70
N VAL A 316 -6.81 -16.52 -12.67
CA VAL A 316 -6.93 -17.74 -13.47
C VAL A 316 -6.85 -18.95 -12.54
N PRO A 317 -7.87 -19.83 -12.52
CA PRO A 317 -7.83 -21.02 -11.68
C PRO A 317 -6.82 -22.04 -12.20
N THR A 318 -6.25 -22.81 -11.26
CA THR A 318 -5.29 -23.86 -11.56
C THR A 318 -5.69 -25.20 -10.94
N THR A 319 -5.06 -26.29 -11.42
CA THR A 319 -5.18 -27.63 -10.82
C THR A 319 -4.18 -27.88 -9.71
N TRP A 320 -3.36 -26.90 -9.35
CA TRP A 320 -2.35 -27.02 -8.29
C TRP A 320 -2.97 -27.28 -6.92
N PRO A 321 -2.29 -28.05 -6.08
CA PRO A 321 -2.78 -28.32 -4.73
C PRO A 321 -2.76 -27.04 -3.87
N ALA A 322 -3.78 -26.88 -3.04
CA ALA A 322 -3.83 -25.82 -2.04
C ALA A 322 -3.03 -26.21 -0.79
N ASP A 323 -2.34 -25.21 -0.19
CA ASP A 323 -1.62 -25.37 1.07
C ASP A 323 -1.97 -24.21 2.03
N PRO A 324 -3.09 -24.33 2.76
CA PRO A 324 -3.60 -23.26 3.64
C PRO A 324 -2.73 -23.00 4.89
N GLY A 325 -1.68 -23.73 5.11
CA GLY A 325 -0.70 -23.49 6.18
C GLY A 325 0.45 -22.55 5.76
N ARG A 326 0.33 -21.87 4.63
CA ARG A 326 1.44 -21.12 4.02
C ARG A 326 1.04 -19.65 3.77
N PRO A 327 2.03 -18.75 3.61
CA PRO A 327 1.76 -17.39 3.14
C PRO A 327 0.95 -17.40 1.84
N PRO A 328 -0.01 -16.47 1.68
CA PRO A 328 -0.81 -16.38 0.45
C PRO A 328 0.01 -16.25 -0.83
N LEU A 329 1.19 -15.64 -0.75
CA LEU A 329 2.11 -15.43 -1.86
C LEU A 329 3.55 -15.60 -1.40
N GLU A 330 4.27 -16.55 -2.00
CA GLU A 330 5.67 -16.86 -1.67
C GLU A 330 6.65 -16.46 -2.76
N LEU A 331 6.22 -16.55 -4.01
CA LEU A 331 6.99 -16.28 -5.22
C LEU A 331 6.25 -15.31 -6.12
N LEU A 332 6.99 -14.69 -7.01
CA LEU A 332 6.41 -13.99 -8.15
C LEU A 332 7.33 -14.09 -9.36
N LEU A 333 6.74 -14.08 -10.53
CA LEU A 333 7.42 -13.86 -11.80
C LEU A 333 7.18 -12.43 -12.25
N THR A 334 8.25 -11.69 -12.44
CA THR A 334 8.22 -10.36 -13.03
C THR A 334 8.54 -10.45 -14.52
N THR A 335 7.75 -9.79 -15.35
CA THR A 335 8.11 -9.47 -16.74
C THR A 335 8.34 -7.96 -16.87
N GLU A 336 8.47 -7.43 -18.07
CA GLU A 336 8.60 -5.98 -18.28
C GLU A 336 7.38 -5.18 -17.80
N GLN A 337 6.17 -5.78 -17.89
CA GLN A 337 4.92 -5.09 -17.60
C GLN A 337 4.06 -5.79 -16.54
N LEU A 338 4.30 -7.09 -16.28
CA LEU A 338 3.41 -7.91 -15.46
C LEU A 338 4.12 -8.47 -14.23
N GLU A 339 3.36 -8.69 -13.18
CA GLU A 339 3.65 -9.67 -12.14
C GLU A 339 2.68 -10.84 -12.26
N ILE A 340 3.22 -12.07 -12.34
CA ILE A 340 2.45 -13.30 -12.27
C ILE A 340 2.67 -13.91 -10.89
N ARG A 341 1.58 -14.09 -10.15
CA ARG A 341 1.54 -14.42 -8.73
C ARG A 341 0.88 -15.78 -8.52
N PRO A 342 1.62 -16.83 -8.19
CA PRO A 342 1.02 -18.10 -7.77
C PRO A 342 0.53 -17.96 -6.33
N TYR A 343 -0.79 -17.94 -6.13
CA TYR A 343 -1.33 -18.03 -4.79
C TYR A 343 -1.19 -19.45 -4.25
N THR A 344 -1.06 -19.60 -2.94
CA THR A 344 -0.81 -20.91 -2.32
C THR A 344 -2.09 -21.66 -1.96
N TRP A 345 -3.23 -20.98 -1.96
CA TRP A 345 -4.55 -21.54 -1.68
C TRP A 345 -5.68 -20.75 -2.34
N GLY A 346 -6.93 -21.27 -2.24
CA GLY A 346 -8.08 -20.64 -2.89
C GLY A 346 -8.48 -19.31 -2.23
N PHE A 347 -9.07 -18.41 -3.00
CA PHE A 347 -9.40 -17.07 -2.54
C PHE A 347 -10.47 -17.03 -1.44
N ALA A 348 -11.48 -17.90 -1.48
CA ALA A 348 -12.50 -17.92 -0.45
C ALA A 348 -11.88 -18.28 0.92
N ALA A 349 -11.13 -19.38 0.97
CA ALA A 349 -10.45 -19.80 2.18
C ALA A 349 -9.39 -18.77 2.64
N MET A 350 -8.62 -18.20 1.72
CA MET A 350 -7.60 -17.19 2.00
C MET A 350 -8.19 -15.92 2.63
N THR A 351 -9.42 -15.56 2.31
CA THR A 351 -10.10 -14.37 2.83
C THR A 351 -11.08 -14.65 3.96
N GLY A 352 -11.06 -15.88 4.52
CA GLY A 352 -11.94 -16.27 5.63
C GLY A 352 -13.38 -16.55 5.23
N GLY A 353 -13.66 -16.67 3.92
CA GLY A 353 -14.98 -17.00 3.39
C GLY A 353 -15.20 -18.51 3.29
N ALA A 354 -16.47 -18.90 3.21
CA ALA A 354 -16.84 -20.26 2.82
C ALA A 354 -16.88 -20.36 1.30
N ALA A 355 -16.21 -21.35 0.72
CA ALA A 355 -16.35 -21.65 -0.69
C ALA A 355 -17.78 -22.17 -0.95
N GLY A 356 -18.54 -21.50 -1.80
CA GLY A 356 -19.84 -21.98 -2.26
C GLY A 356 -19.76 -23.16 -3.26
N GLY A 357 -18.53 -23.73 -3.42
CA GLY A 357 -18.17 -24.80 -4.36
C GLY A 357 -16.67 -25.06 -4.35
N SER A 358 -16.09 -25.37 -5.52
CA SER A 358 -14.63 -25.50 -5.65
C SER A 358 -13.94 -24.14 -5.42
N ASP A 359 -12.90 -24.12 -4.60
CA ASP A 359 -12.02 -22.96 -4.36
C ASP A 359 -10.58 -23.30 -4.78
N PRO A 360 -10.30 -23.33 -6.08
CA PRO A 360 -9.00 -23.73 -6.60
C PRO A 360 -7.92 -22.70 -6.26
N VAL A 361 -6.67 -23.12 -6.28
CA VAL A 361 -5.53 -22.21 -6.32
C VAL A 361 -5.57 -21.40 -7.60
N HIS A 362 -5.22 -20.12 -7.52
CA HIS A 362 -5.26 -19.20 -8.66
C HIS A 362 -3.87 -18.64 -8.98
N LEU A 363 -3.69 -18.29 -10.24
CA LEU A 363 -2.67 -17.35 -10.69
C LEU A 363 -3.29 -15.95 -10.76
N GLY A 364 -2.62 -14.97 -10.18
CA GLY A 364 -2.89 -13.56 -10.42
C GLY A 364 -1.97 -13.04 -11.53
N ILE A 365 -2.52 -12.41 -12.55
CA ILE A 365 -1.80 -11.75 -13.64
C ILE A 365 -2.06 -10.26 -13.48
N SER A 366 -1.13 -9.55 -12.88
CA SER A 366 -1.27 -8.13 -12.55
C SER A 366 -0.46 -7.27 -13.52
N LEU A 367 -1.12 -6.30 -14.16
CA LEU A 367 -0.45 -5.30 -15.00
C LEU A 367 0.11 -4.20 -14.10
N MET A 368 1.45 -4.10 -14.05
CA MET A 368 2.15 -3.24 -13.10
C MET A 368 2.35 -1.79 -13.58
N ARG A 369 2.12 -1.50 -14.84
CA ARG A 369 2.23 -0.17 -15.43
C ARG A 369 1.05 0.12 -16.36
N PRO A 370 -0.19 0.15 -15.82
CA PRO A 370 -1.37 0.43 -16.61
C PRO A 370 -1.36 1.88 -17.13
N ARG A 371 -1.93 2.08 -18.31
CA ARG A 371 -2.21 3.40 -18.91
C ARG A 371 -3.58 3.91 -18.49
N ALA A 372 -4.50 2.98 -18.23
CA ALA A 372 -5.83 3.30 -17.74
C ALA A 372 -5.75 4.04 -16.41
N GLN A 373 -6.55 5.09 -16.29
CA GLN A 373 -6.68 5.87 -15.07
C GLN A 373 -8.13 5.83 -14.60
N GLY A 374 -8.27 5.48 -13.33
CA GLY A 374 -9.54 5.55 -12.63
C GLY A 374 -9.84 6.94 -12.09
N ARG A 375 -10.92 7.05 -11.32
CA ARG A 375 -11.30 8.27 -10.59
C ARG A 375 -12.03 7.97 -9.32
N VAL A 376 -11.97 8.92 -8.38
CA VAL A 376 -12.74 8.91 -7.12
C VAL A 376 -13.61 10.16 -7.11
N LEU A 377 -14.94 9.97 -7.03
CA LEU A 377 -15.90 11.05 -7.17
C LEU A 377 -16.67 11.27 -5.87
N LEU A 378 -16.77 12.51 -5.42
CA LEU A 378 -17.69 12.91 -4.38
C LEU A 378 -19.11 12.96 -4.95
N VAL A 379 -20.06 12.27 -4.32
CA VAL A 379 -21.46 12.17 -4.80
C VAL A 379 -22.48 12.78 -3.84
N SER A 380 -22.03 13.19 -2.66
CA SER A 380 -22.86 13.85 -1.62
C SER A 380 -21.95 14.69 -0.71
N ASP A 381 -22.51 15.69 -0.06
CA ASP A 381 -21.88 16.43 1.03
C ASP A 381 -22.00 15.72 2.38
N ASP A 382 -22.81 14.66 2.47
CA ASP A 382 -22.95 13.83 3.65
C ASP A 382 -21.71 12.92 3.81
N PRO A 383 -20.94 13.01 4.92
CA PRO A 383 -19.76 12.18 5.15
C PRO A 383 -20.08 10.69 5.30
N ASP A 384 -21.34 10.30 5.50
CA ASP A 384 -21.76 8.89 5.57
C ASP A 384 -21.97 8.26 4.21
N VAL A 385 -22.14 9.08 3.17
CA VAL A 385 -22.25 8.63 1.77
C VAL A 385 -20.85 8.43 1.20
N ARG A 386 -20.55 7.21 0.76
CA ARG A 386 -19.24 6.84 0.21
C ARG A 386 -18.99 7.47 -1.16
N PRO A 387 -17.73 7.77 -1.50
CA PRO A 387 -17.39 8.23 -2.84
C PRO A 387 -17.62 7.10 -3.85
N THR A 388 -17.89 7.46 -5.11
CA THR A 388 -17.89 6.52 -6.23
C THR A 388 -16.45 6.29 -6.67
N ILE A 389 -16.07 5.03 -6.85
CA ILE A 389 -14.74 4.63 -7.30
C ILE A 389 -14.88 3.89 -8.63
N GLU A 390 -14.20 4.38 -9.65
CA GLU A 390 -14.17 3.76 -10.98
C GLU A 390 -12.71 3.52 -11.36
N HIS A 391 -12.33 2.27 -11.57
CA HIS A 391 -10.97 1.92 -12.01
C HIS A 391 -10.78 2.09 -13.50
N ARG A 392 -11.81 1.78 -14.31
CA ARG A 392 -11.79 1.93 -15.74
C ARG A 392 -10.67 1.13 -16.43
N TYR A 393 -10.39 -0.08 -15.93
CA TYR A 393 -9.29 -0.93 -16.42
C TYR A 393 -9.35 -1.28 -17.90
N ASP A 394 -10.55 -1.22 -18.51
CA ASP A 394 -10.81 -1.45 -19.93
C ASP A 394 -10.76 -0.19 -20.79
N SER A 395 -10.37 0.96 -20.23
CA SER A 395 -10.35 2.24 -20.96
C SER A 395 -9.20 2.39 -21.96
N ASP A 396 -8.11 1.64 -21.76
CA ASP A 396 -6.99 1.56 -22.72
C ASP A 396 -6.87 0.12 -23.28
N PRO A 397 -7.07 -0.08 -24.60
CA PRO A 397 -6.95 -1.40 -25.21
C PRO A 397 -5.57 -2.05 -25.05
N ALA A 398 -4.50 -1.26 -24.90
CA ALA A 398 -3.15 -1.79 -24.72
C ALA A 398 -3.01 -2.49 -23.36
N ASP A 399 -3.70 -2.03 -22.33
CA ASP A 399 -3.70 -2.65 -21.01
C ASP A 399 -4.39 -4.03 -21.05
N VAL A 400 -5.53 -4.10 -21.75
CA VAL A 400 -6.24 -5.37 -21.96
C VAL A 400 -5.39 -6.34 -22.78
N ALA A 401 -4.72 -5.86 -23.83
CA ALA A 401 -3.82 -6.67 -24.65
C ALA A 401 -2.62 -7.19 -23.83
N ALA A 402 -2.06 -6.37 -22.92
CA ALA A 402 -0.97 -6.80 -22.04
C ALA A 402 -1.40 -7.91 -21.07
N LEU A 403 -2.62 -7.81 -20.51
CA LEU A 403 -3.19 -8.88 -19.69
C LEU A 403 -3.44 -10.16 -20.48
N GLN A 404 -3.90 -10.05 -21.75
CA GLN A 404 -4.07 -11.18 -22.65
C GLN A 404 -2.74 -11.88 -22.93
N VAL A 405 -1.67 -11.12 -23.22
CA VAL A 405 -0.31 -11.68 -23.39
C VAL A 405 0.14 -12.40 -22.10
N GLY A 406 -0.18 -11.86 -20.93
CA GLY A 406 0.11 -12.50 -19.64
C GLY A 406 -0.63 -13.83 -19.48
N TYR A 407 -1.89 -13.88 -19.87
CA TYR A 407 -2.69 -15.12 -19.84
C TYR A 407 -2.14 -16.18 -20.78
N GLU A 408 -1.79 -15.82 -22.01
CA GLU A 408 -1.16 -16.70 -22.98
C GLU A 408 0.19 -17.22 -22.49
N LEU A 409 0.99 -16.34 -21.85
CA LEU A 409 2.25 -16.74 -21.22
C LEU A 409 2.01 -17.77 -20.09
N CYS A 410 0.99 -17.60 -19.25
CA CYS A 410 0.64 -18.58 -18.23
C CYS A 410 0.26 -19.95 -18.84
N ARG A 411 -0.51 -19.94 -19.91
CA ARG A 411 -0.85 -21.18 -20.63
C ARG A 411 0.36 -21.87 -21.26
N ASP A 412 1.27 -21.09 -21.81
CA ASP A 412 2.52 -21.60 -22.41
C ASP A 412 3.47 -22.19 -21.35
N LEU A 413 3.60 -21.52 -20.20
CA LEU A 413 4.49 -21.98 -19.13
C LEU A 413 3.92 -23.17 -18.32
N PHE A 414 2.62 -23.16 -18.04
CA PHE A 414 2.01 -24.06 -17.05
C PHE A 414 1.08 -25.11 -17.66
N GLY A 415 0.79 -25.02 -18.96
CA GLY A 415 0.05 -26.03 -19.73
C GLY A 415 -1.27 -26.43 -19.05
N ASP A 416 -1.45 -27.74 -18.86
CA ASP A 416 -2.66 -28.33 -18.28
C ASP A 416 -2.90 -27.97 -16.81
N ALA A 417 -1.95 -27.30 -16.14
CA ALA A 417 -2.17 -26.77 -14.80
C ALA A 417 -3.10 -25.55 -14.81
N VAL A 418 -3.19 -24.83 -15.92
CA VAL A 418 -4.13 -23.72 -16.10
C VAL A 418 -5.48 -24.28 -16.52
N ILE A 419 -6.51 -24.04 -15.72
CA ILE A 419 -7.89 -24.46 -16.07
C ILE A 419 -8.42 -23.54 -17.17
N ASP A 420 -8.89 -24.13 -18.26
CA ASP A 420 -9.47 -23.39 -19.39
C ASP A 420 -10.69 -22.56 -18.98
N GLY A 421 -10.75 -21.33 -19.45
CA GLY A 421 -11.85 -20.40 -19.19
C GLY A 421 -11.46 -18.95 -19.44
N GLU A 422 -12.44 -18.05 -19.38
CA GLU A 422 -12.14 -16.61 -19.36
C GLU A 422 -11.55 -16.21 -18.01
N PRO A 423 -10.41 -15.49 -17.98
CA PRO A 423 -9.88 -14.92 -16.74
C PRO A 423 -10.90 -13.99 -16.06
N ALA A 424 -11.01 -14.07 -14.75
CA ALA A 424 -11.85 -13.17 -14.00
C ALA A 424 -11.13 -11.85 -13.71
N TRP A 425 -11.80 -10.73 -13.95
CA TRP A 425 -11.28 -9.42 -13.54
C TRP A 425 -11.25 -9.28 -12.03
N SER A 426 -10.14 -8.79 -11.53
CA SER A 426 -9.86 -8.51 -10.13
C SER A 426 -9.07 -7.21 -9.99
N THR A 427 -8.69 -6.88 -8.79
CA THR A 427 -7.82 -5.75 -8.44
C THR A 427 -6.75 -6.22 -7.48
N ALA A 428 -5.52 -5.77 -7.67
CA ALA A 428 -4.45 -6.01 -6.70
C ALA A 428 -4.61 -5.21 -5.40
N GLN A 429 -5.68 -4.42 -5.24
CA GLN A 429 -5.98 -3.62 -4.05
C GLN A 429 -4.99 -2.46 -3.81
N HIS A 430 -4.36 -1.93 -4.86
CA HIS A 430 -3.27 -0.96 -4.79
C HIS A 430 -3.68 0.48 -5.13
N LEU A 431 -4.98 0.82 -5.12
CA LEU A 431 -5.48 2.16 -5.46
C LEU A 431 -4.69 3.26 -4.77
N SER A 432 -4.16 4.19 -5.56
CA SER A 432 -3.20 5.22 -5.19
C SER A 432 -3.38 6.50 -6.02
N ALA A 433 -2.58 7.54 -5.76
CA ALA A 433 -2.45 8.75 -6.59
C ALA A 433 -3.74 9.57 -6.75
N THR A 434 -4.57 9.65 -5.71
CA THR A 434 -5.81 10.43 -5.70
C THR A 434 -5.63 11.90 -5.32
N ALA A 435 -4.49 12.23 -4.71
CA ALA A 435 -4.04 13.59 -4.39
C ALA A 435 -2.52 13.69 -4.60
N PRO A 436 -2.03 13.59 -5.85
CA PRO A 436 -0.62 13.35 -6.14
C PRO A 436 0.29 14.52 -5.79
N ILE A 437 1.52 14.21 -5.38
CA ILE A 437 2.65 15.13 -5.34
C ILE A 437 3.08 15.45 -6.78
N GLY A 438 3.50 16.68 -7.03
CA GLY A 438 4.10 17.04 -8.32
C GLY A 438 5.02 18.24 -8.24
N ALA A 439 5.80 18.44 -9.29
CA ALA A 439 6.64 19.62 -9.45
C ALA A 439 5.81 20.91 -9.60
N ASP A 440 6.43 22.05 -9.38
CA ASP A 440 5.77 23.33 -9.64
C ASP A 440 5.33 23.41 -11.11
N GLY A 441 4.08 23.84 -11.32
CA GLY A 441 3.47 23.90 -12.66
C GLY A 441 2.85 22.58 -13.16
N ASP A 442 2.96 21.46 -12.42
CA ASP A 442 2.18 20.26 -12.76
C ASP A 442 0.70 20.46 -12.37
N GLU A 443 -0.15 20.60 -13.39
CA GLU A 443 -1.60 20.81 -13.22
C GLU A 443 -2.33 19.58 -12.63
N ARG A 444 -1.71 18.40 -12.68
CA ARG A 444 -2.26 17.17 -12.10
C ARG A 444 -2.01 17.09 -10.60
N ALA A 445 -1.05 17.88 -10.08
CA ALA A 445 -0.63 17.78 -8.71
C ALA A 445 -1.56 18.52 -7.75
N VAL A 446 -1.96 17.83 -6.69
CA VAL A 446 -2.68 18.38 -5.54
C VAL A 446 -1.69 18.90 -4.49
N LEU A 447 -0.52 18.25 -4.40
CA LEU A 447 0.49 18.52 -3.38
C LEU A 447 1.78 19.08 -4.01
N ASP A 448 2.49 19.89 -3.21
CA ASP A 448 3.87 20.27 -3.53
C ASP A 448 4.85 19.10 -3.24
N PRO A 449 6.14 19.20 -3.64
CA PRO A 449 7.13 18.16 -3.37
C PRO A 449 7.38 17.86 -1.88
N ARG A 450 6.87 18.70 -0.97
CA ARG A 450 6.92 18.52 0.48
C ARG A 450 5.62 17.97 1.07
N CYS A 451 4.77 17.38 0.24
CA CYS A 451 3.46 16.82 0.61
C CYS A 451 2.44 17.84 1.13
N ARG A 452 2.64 19.15 0.99
CA ARG A 452 1.67 20.18 1.39
C ARG A 452 0.58 20.32 0.35
N VAL A 453 -0.65 20.49 0.78
CA VAL A 453 -1.77 20.81 -0.11
C VAL A 453 -1.57 22.20 -0.70
N ARG A 454 -1.55 22.31 -2.03
CA ARG A 454 -1.31 23.58 -2.73
C ARG A 454 -2.37 24.61 -2.38
N GLY A 455 -1.93 25.82 -2.04
CA GLY A 455 -2.80 26.93 -1.69
C GLY A 455 -3.48 26.84 -0.32
N ILE A 456 -3.16 25.82 0.49
CA ILE A 456 -3.70 25.65 1.85
C ILE A 456 -2.56 25.55 2.85
N ASP A 457 -2.52 26.48 3.79
CA ASP A 457 -1.56 26.44 4.87
C ASP A 457 -1.94 25.42 5.94
N GLY A 458 -0.94 24.81 6.59
CA GLY A 458 -1.14 23.93 7.73
C GLY A 458 -1.72 22.55 7.38
N LEU A 459 -1.75 22.14 6.08
CA LEU A 459 -2.33 20.87 5.64
C LEU A 459 -1.36 20.06 4.76
N TRP A 460 -1.19 18.79 5.10
CA TRP A 460 -0.39 17.81 4.36
C TRP A 460 -1.21 16.55 4.06
N VAL A 461 -0.81 15.80 3.02
CA VAL A 461 -1.25 14.43 2.76
C VAL A 461 -0.01 13.56 2.62
N ALA A 462 0.09 12.48 3.42
CA ALA A 462 1.29 11.65 3.43
C ALA A 462 0.94 10.16 3.51
N ASP A 463 0.19 9.68 2.54
CA ASP A 463 -0.21 8.27 2.39
C ASP A 463 -0.26 7.87 0.90
N GLY A 464 -0.95 6.79 0.55
CA GLY A 464 -1.06 6.33 -0.84
C GLY A 464 -1.76 7.32 -1.79
N ALA A 465 -2.51 8.29 -1.27
CA ALA A 465 -3.08 9.37 -2.09
C ALA A 465 -2.00 10.27 -2.69
N ALA A 466 -0.91 10.47 -1.95
CA ALA A 466 0.17 11.39 -2.30
C ALA A 466 1.14 10.85 -3.37
N LEU A 467 1.11 9.55 -3.68
CA LEU A 467 1.98 8.99 -4.73
C LEU A 467 1.70 9.69 -6.06
N PRO A 468 2.73 10.10 -6.82
CA PRO A 468 2.55 10.76 -8.14
C PRO A 468 1.91 9.85 -9.20
N GLY A 469 2.02 8.54 -9.02
CA GLY A 469 1.47 7.50 -9.88
C GLY A 469 1.58 6.14 -9.21
N ILE A 470 1.12 5.10 -9.90
CA ILE A 470 1.29 3.73 -9.41
C ILE A 470 2.76 3.31 -9.50
N THR A 471 3.19 2.50 -8.53
CA THR A 471 4.53 1.91 -8.51
C THR A 471 4.61 0.63 -9.33
N GLY A 472 5.77 0.27 -9.86
CA GLY A 472 6.00 -1.00 -10.55
C GLY A 472 5.96 -2.24 -9.62
N ARG A 473 5.58 -2.05 -8.36
CA ARG A 473 5.38 -3.06 -7.30
C ARG A 473 4.19 -2.67 -6.43
N GLY A 474 3.72 -3.56 -5.56
CA GLY A 474 2.72 -3.21 -4.55
C GLY A 474 3.18 -2.00 -3.71
N PRO A 475 2.32 -0.99 -3.44
CA PRO A 475 2.75 0.32 -2.93
C PRO A 475 3.08 0.35 -1.43
N HIS A 476 2.91 -0.74 -0.67
CA HIS A 476 2.96 -0.70 0.80
C HIS A 476 4.31 -0.19 1.34
N ALA A 477 5.43 -0.79 0.92
CA ALA A 477 6.76 -0.35 1.35
C ALA A 477 7.04 1.11 0.94
N THR A 478 6.58 1.51 -0.24
CA THR A 478 6.72 2.89 -0.75
C THR A 478 5.91 3.88 0.07
N VAL A 479 4.70 3.54 0.51
CA VAL A 479 3.88 4.38 1.41
C VAL A 479 4.55 4.54 2.78
N VAL A 480 5.15 3.48 3.31
CA VAL A 480 5.92 3.53 4.58
C VAL A 480 7.15 4.44 4.43
N MET A 481 7.87 4.30 3.33
CA MET A 481 9.04 5.15 2.98
C MET A 481 8.62 6.62 2.81
N LEU A 482 7.52 6.89 2.09
CA LEU A 482 6.99 8.22 1.88
C LEU A 482 6.67 8.90 3.24
N ALA A 483 5.97 8.21 4.12
CA ALA A 483 5.63 8.73 5.45
C ALA A 483 6.89 9.01 6.29
N HIS A 484 7.86 8.08 6.27
CA HIS A 484 9.14 8.28 6.95
C HIS A 484 9.88 9.52 6.45
N ARG A 485 9.84 9.78 5.13
CA ARG A 485 10.41 10.99 4.53
C ARG A 485 9.62 12.23 4.88
N ALA A 486 8.28 12.19 4.75
CA ALA A 486 7.39 13.32 4.99
C ALA A 486 7.46 13.87 6.41
N ALA A 487 7.77 13.04 7.39
CA ALA A 487 7.96 13.48 8.78
C ALA A 487 8.91 14.68 8.90
N ARG A 488 9.99 14.71 8.10
CA ARG A 488 10.96 15.82 8.08
C ARG A 488 10.38 17.11 7.51
N PHE A 489 9.44 17.01 6.56
CA PHE A 489 8.82 18.18 5.92
C PHE A 489 7.74 18.81 6.78
N ILE A 490 7.09 18.01 7.63
CA ILE A 490 5.98 18.45 8.48
C ILE A 490 6.51 19.24 9.68
N VAL A 491 7.65 18.89 10.23
CA VAL A 491 8.23 19.56 11.44
C VAL A 491 9.23 20.66 11.11
N SER A 492 9.67 20.79 9.85
CA SER A 492 10.62 21.84 9.41
C SER A 492 9.90 23.20 9.09
#